data_496fd8b035cc94f329bcc35f22ee11c5
#
_entry.id   496fd8b035cc94f329bcc35f22ee11c5
#
_cell.length_a   1.000
_cell.length_b   1.000
_cell.length_c   1.000
_cell.angle_alpha   90.00
_cell.angle_beta   90.00
_cell.angle_gamma   90.00
#
_symmetry.space_group_name_H-M   'P 1'
#
loop_
_entity.id
_entity.type
_entity.pdbx_description
1 polymer ?
#
loop_
_entity_poly.entity_id
_entity_poly.type
_entity_poly.pdbx_seq_one_letter_code
_entity_poly.pdbx_strand_id
1 'polypeptide(L)'
;MPTNNYIDIMEKNHMEIPWHDYTGDDSNTLIKESGLIEKASVIGRVGLIMLSCGTGAWRVRTSMNRLSKELHVTCTVDVGLMSIEFNCFDGKDCVSQSLSIANTGVNTSKLYRMEQFVDNFPKEDAHLTGEEIHKRLDEIEKIHTLYSPVKLGLAAAFACCGFTFLLGGGPIEMLFAFIAAGVGNIVRTKLIKHHFTLFLNIAASISIACLVYAICFNVAESVLGIAHVHEAGYICSMLFIIPGFPFITSGIDLAKLDLRSGLERLTYSIIIILVATMFAWIMALLLKLQPQDFTTIHMSKILLLVLRIITSFCGVFGFSIMFNSSMPMATTAACIGAVANTLRLELIDFTHMPYSMAAFIGALTAGLIASFIKSNNGYPRISLTVPSIVIMVPGLYLYRAIYNFGIMSLTEAVSWFSLAIMIIMALPLGLIFARILTDKTFRYCT
;
A
#
# COMPACT_ATOMS: atom_id res chain seq x y z
N MET A 1 14.84 -7.87 35.02
CA MET A 1 14.43 -8.60 33.82
C MET A 1 15.12 -7.96 32.62
N PRO A 2 15.92 -8.65 31.84
CA PRO A 2 16.75 -8.01 30.81
C PRO A 2 16.01 -8.00 29.45
N THR A 3 15.04 -7.14 29.28
CA THR A 3 14.28 -6.98 28.04
C THR A 3 14.74 -5.79 27.17
N ASN A 4 15.61 -4.94 27.68
CA ASN A 4 16.09 -3.76 26.94
C ASN A 4 17.29 -4.03 26.02
N ASN A 5 18.09 -5.08 26.26
CA ASN A 5 19.33 -5.27 25.49
C ASN A 5 19.11 -5.79 24.04
N TYR A 6 18.00 -6.46 23.72
CA TYR A 6 17.75 -6.93 22.36
C TYR A 6 17.25 -5.81 21.44
N ILE A 7 16.47 -4.86 21.95
CA ILE A 7 15.98 -3.70 21.20
C ILE A 7 17.16 -2.76 20.88
N ASP A 8 18.04 -2.50 21.86
CA ASP A 8 19.24 -1.68 21.67
C ASP A 8 20.22 -2.25 20.64
N ILE A 9 20.31 -3.59 20.50
CA ILE A 9 21.16 -4.23 19.50
C ILE A 9 20.57 -4.09 18.09
N MET A 10 19.25 -4.10 17.94
CA MET A 10 18.58 -3.96 16.64
C MET A 10 18.56 -2.50 16.16
N GLU A 11 18.44 -1.53 17.02
CA GLU A 11 18.57 -0.09 16.69
C GLU A 11 19.96 0.25 16.17
N LYS A 12 20.99 -0.49 16.56
CA LYS A 12 22.39 -0.26 16.11
C LYS A 12 22.69 -0.67 14.67
N ASN A 13 21.86 -1.46 14.00
CA ASN A 13 22.09 -1.85 12.60
C ASN A 13 21.74 -0.74 11.60
N HIS A 14 20.85 0.18 11.96
CA HIS A 14 20.55 1.39 11.22
C HIS A 14 20.70 2.58 12.17
N MET A 15 21.81 3.31 11.98
CA MET A 15 22.06 4.52 12.76
C MET A 15 21.11 5.63 12.31
N GLU A 16 20.64 6.40 13.27
CA GLU A 16 19.89 7.61 12.97
C GLU A 16 20.79 8.66 12.35
N ILE A 17 20.28 9.37 11.35
CA ILE A 17 21.02 10.45 10.70
C ILE A 17 20.92 11.67 11.62
N PRO A 18 22.06 12.26 12.06
CA PRO A 18 22.06 13.42 12.95
C PRO A 18 21.73 14.70 12.17
N TRP A 19 20.47 14.87 11.78
CA TRP A 19 20.05 15.98 10.93
C TRP A 19 20.38 17.37 11.49
N HIS A 20 20.33 17.51 12.82
CA HIS A 20 20.63 18.77 13.50
C HIS A 20 22.11 19.12 13.52
N ASP A 21 23.01 18.15 13.28
CA ASP A 21 24.45 18.40 13.20
C ASP A 21 24.86 18.99 11.82
N TYR A 22 23.96 18.96 10.84
CA TYR A 22 24.17 19.60 9.52
C TYR A 22 23.82 21.09 9.52
N THR A 23 23.21 21.60 10.58
CA THR A 23 22.98 23.03 10.76
C THR A 23 24.32 23.68 11.13
N GLY A 24 24.76 24.68 10.35
CA GLY A 24 26.04 25.32 10.56
C GLY A 24 26.13 26.05 11.90
N ASP A 25 27.39 26.49 12.26
CA ASP A 25 27.65 27.27 13.47
C ASP A 25 26.86 28.59 13.54
N ASP A 26 26.33 29.08 12.43
CA ASP A 26 25.42 30.23 12.31
C ASP A 26 23.95 29.81 12.36
N SER A 27 23.51 29.51 13.57
CA SER A 27 22.10 29.14 13.85
C SER A 27 21.04 30.19 13.44
N ASN A 28 21.46 31.36 13.01
CA ASN A 28 20.59 32.48 12.58
C ASN A 28 20.55 32.69 11.06
N THR A 29 21.31 31.92 10.27
CA THR A 29 21.34 32.09 8.81
C THR A 29 20.08 31.47 8.20
N LEU A 30 19.38 32.22 7.34
CA LEU A 30 18.21 31.70 6.63
C LEU A 30 18.62 30.58 5.68
N ILE A 31 17.80 29.55 5.55
CA ILE A 31 18.12 28.38 4.72
C ILE A 31 18.48 28.74 3.27
N LYS A 32 17.91 29.80 2.70
CA LYS A 32 18.23 30.26 1.35
C LYS A 32 19.67 30.80 1.23
N GLU A 33 20.22 31.33 2.30
CA GLU A 33 21.55 31.92 2.38
C GLU A 33 22.58 30.96 2.97
N SER A 34 22.12 29.82 3.51
CA SER A 34 22.99 28.81 4.13
C SER A 34 23.86 28.06 3.10
N GLY A 35 24.86 27.33 3.59
CA GLY A 35 25.77 26.53 2.78
C GLY A 35 25.04 25.35 2.06
N LEU A 36 25.72 24.83 1.02
CA LEU A 36 25.20 23.74 0.19
C LEU A 36 24.90 22.48 0.98
N ILE A 37 25.70 22.14 2.00
CA ILE A 37 25.55 20.96 2.84
C ILE A 37 24.21 21.04 3.62
N GLU A 38 23.91 22.19 4.22
CA GLU A 38 22.69 22.40 4.98
C GLU A 38 21.44 22.35 4.07
N LYS A 39 21.48 22.98 2.89
CA LYS A 39 20.42 22.86 1.88
C LYS A 39 20.22 21.42 1.44
N ALA A 40 21.30 20.69 1.19
CA ALA A 40 21.25 19.28 0.79
C ALA A 40 20.64 18.40 1.90
N SER A 41 20.93 18.68 3.18
CA SER A 41 20.36 17.94 4.32
C SER A 41 18.84 18.06 4.38
N VAL A 42 18.29 19.26 4.19
CA VAL A 42 16.84 19.49 4.13
C VAL A 42 16.20 18.76 2.95
N ILE A 43 16.78 18.88 1.74
CA ILE A 43 16.30 18.22 0.53
C ILE A 43 16.32 16.71 0.69
N GLY A 44 17.43 16.15 1.19
CA GLY A 44 17.62 14.72 1.40
C GLY A 44 16.63 14.16 2.45
N ARG A 45 16.45 14.87 3.57
CA ARG A 45 15.51 14.46 4.62
C ARG A 45 14.07 14.42 4.12
N VAL A 46 13.62 15.43 3.37
CA VAL A 46 12.30 15.43 2.76
C VAL A 46 12.12 14.25 1.83
N GLY A 47 13.10 13.96 0.98
CA GLY A 47 13.09 12.78 0.11
C GLY A 47 12.96 11.49 0.89
N LEU A 48 13.72 11.34 1.98
CA LEU A 48 13.73 10.15 2.83
C LEU A 48 12.40 9.93 3.56
N ILE A 49 11.82 10.98 4.14
CA ILE A 49 10.50 10.91 4.79
C ILE A 49 9.42 10.53 3.76
N MET A 50 9.44 11.11 2.57
CA MET A 50 8.50 10.75 1.51
C MET A 50 8.67 9.29 1.08
N LEU A 51 9.91 8.81 0.92
CA LEU A 51 10.18 7.42 0.58
C LEU A 51 9.63 6.47 1.64
N SER A 52 9.83 6.78 2.92
CA SER A 52 9.30 5.99 4.05
C SER A 52 7.77 5.88 4.07
N CYS A 53 7.06 6.79 3.41
CA CYS A 53 5.60 6.74 3.26
C CYS A 53 5.13 5.77 2.15
N GLY A 54 6.03 5.11 1.43
CA GLY A 54 5.71 4.14 0.38
C GLY A 54 5.29 4.77 -0.96
N THR A 55 5.51 6.07 -1.15
CA THR A 55 5.16 6.75 -2.42
C THR A 55 6.15 6.38 -3.54
N GLY A 56 5.73 6.52 -4.81
CA GLY A 56 6.56 6.22 -5.97
C GLY A 56 7.72 7.21 -6.16
N ALA A 57 8.78 6.76 -6.87
CA ALA A 57 10.03 7.48 -7.11
C ALA A 57 9.81 8.85 -7.76
N TRP A 58 8.91 8.91 -8.77
CA TRP A 58 8.59 10.16 -9.45
C TRP A 58 8.12 11.26 -8.48
N ARG A 59 7.34 10.90 -7.45
CA ARG A 59 6.84 11.85 -6.47
C ARG A 59 7.93 12.33 -5.53
N VAL A 60 8.79 11.43 -5.07
CA VAL A 60 9.96 11.78 -4.25
C VAL A 60 10.82 12.78 -5.00
N ARG A 61 11.22 12.47 -6.24
CA ARG A 61 12.03 13.33 -7.10
C ARG A 61 11.38 14.69 -7.34
N THR A 62 10.07 14.73 -7.63
CA THR A 62 9.35 15.99 -7.84
C THR A 62 9.39 16.89 -6.62
N SER A 63 9.23 16.34 -5.42
CA SER A 63 9.26 17.11 -4.17
C SER A 63 10.67 17.63 -3.86
N MET A 64 11.69 16.80 -4.01
CA MET A 64 13.09 17.22 -3.86
C MET A 64 13.45 18.33 -4.86
N ASN A 65 13.04 18.20 -6.12
CA ASN A 65 13.29 19.21 -7.16
C ASN A 65 12.56 20.54 -6.90
N ARG A 66 11.37 20.51 -6.30
CA ARG A 66 10.67 21.75 -5.91
C ARG A 66 11.44 22.49 -4.82
N LEU A 67 11.86 21.80 -3.77
CA LEU A 67 12.68 22.39 -2.72
C LEU A 67 14.02 22.92 -3.26
N SER A 68 14.67 22.16 -4.12
CA SER A 68 15.94 22.57 -4.74
C SER A 68 15.80 23.89 -5.49
N LYS A 69 14.70 24.06 -6.24
CA LYS A 69 14.41 25.33 -6.95
C LYS A 69 14.23 26.50 -5.98
N GLU A 70 13.52 26.30 -4.88
CA GLU A 70 13.30 27.35 -3.87
C GLU A 70 14.59 27.70 -3.11
N LEU A 71 15.49 26.73 -2.95
CA LEU A 71 16.78 26.90 -2.30
C LEU A 71 17.91 27.32 -3.28
N HIS A 72 17.58 27.57 -4.55
CA HIS A 72 18.52 27.97 -5.61
C HIS A 72 19.68 26.99 -5.81
N VAL A 73 19.40 25.69 -5.72
CA VAL A 73 20.35 24.61 -6.02
C VAL A 73 19.79 23.68 -7.09
N THR A 74 20.68 23.02 -7.83
CA THR A 74 20.29 21.97 -8.78
C THR A 74 20.43 20.62 -8.09
N CYS A 75 19.40 19.76 -8.15
CA CYS A 75 19.45 18.45 -7.54
C CYS A 75 19.16 17.37 -8.59
N THR A 76 19.99 16.33 -8.62
CA THR A 76 19.73 15.09 -9.39
C THR A 76 19.54 13.94 -8.43
N VAL A 77 18.50 13.11 -8.66
CA VAL A 77 18.08 12.10 -7.67
C VAL A 77 17.84 10.77 -8.36
N ASP A 78 18.44 9.71 -7.83
CA ASP A 78 18.08 8.32 -8.08
C ASP A 78 17.38 7.73 -6.84
N VAL A 79 16.25 7.06 -7.05
CA VAL A 79 15.35 6.60 -5.97
C VAL A 79 15.17 5.10 -6.08
N GLY A 80 15.57 4.36 -5.04
CA GLY A 80 15.26 2.95 -4.84
C GLY A 80 14.01 2.73 -3.96
N LEU A 81 13.79 1.49 -3.53
CA LEU A 81 12.73 1.15 -2.58
C LEU A 81 13.04 1.64 -1.16
N MET A 82 14.29 1.51 -0.74
CA MET A 82 14.75 1.79 0.62
C MET A 82 15.93 2.77 0.67
N SER A 83 16.32 3.34 -0.47
CA SER A 83 17.46 4.27 -0.54
C SER A 83 17.20 5.39 -1.54
N ILE A 84 17.88 6.51 -1.30
CA ILE A 84 17.92 7.66 -2.21
C ILE A 84 19.38 8.05 -2.37
N GLU A 85 19.82 8.21 -3.60
CA GLU A 85 21.11 8.76 -3.95
C GLU A 85 20.88 10.08 -4.68
N PHE A 86 21.51 11.16 -4.22
CA PHE A 86 21.28 12.45 -4.83
C PHE A 86 22.53 13.32 -4.78
N ASN A 87 22.60 14.25 -5.74
CA ASN A 87 23.66 15.24 -5.86
C ASN A 87 23.04 16.62 -5.89
N CYS A 88 23.55 17.54 -5.07
CA CYS A 88 23.19 18.94 -5.08
C CYS A 88 24.35 19.80 -5.57
N PHE A 89 24.07 20.76 -6.44
CA PHE A 89 25.02 21.67 -7.06
C PHE A 89 24.56 23.12 -6.84
N ASP A 90 25.48 24.01 -6.45
CA ASP A 90 25.23 25.45 -6.33
C ASP A 90 25.92 26.30 -7.41
N GLY A 91 26.60 25.65 -8.36
CA GLY A 91 27.38 26.28 -9.42
C GLY A 91 28.85 26.35 -9.11
N LYS A 92 29.31 26.10 -7.88
CA LYS A 92 30.71 26.02 -7.45
C LYS A 92 31.05 24.65 -6.88
N ASP A 93 30.23 24.22 -5.94
CA ASP A 93 30.41 23.00 -5.17
C ASP A 93 29.37 21.95 -5.51
N CYS A 94 29.67 20.69 -5.20
CA CYS A 94 28.78 19.54 -5.33
C CYS A 94 28.79 18.72 -4.05
N VAL A 95 27.60 18.44 -3.53
CA VAL A 95 27.41 17.53 -2.39
C VAL A 95 26.67 16.30 -2.87
N SER A 96 27.25 15.12 -2.69
CA SER A 96 26.67 13.82 -2.99
C SER A 96 26.32 13.09 -1.70
N GLN A 97 25.10 12.60 -1.58
CA GLN A 97 24.65 11.82 -0.43
C GLN A 97 23.91 10.56 -0.87
N SER A 98 24.12 9.48 -0.13
CA SER A 98 23.35 8.24 -0.19
C SER A 98 22.69 8.02 1.16
N LEU A 99 21.36 8.01 1.16
CA LEU A 99 20.55 7.88 2.37
C LEU A 99 19.68 6.63 2.28
N SER A 100 19.49 5.93 3.40
CA SER A 100 18.65 4.71 3.45
C SER A 100 17.68 4.74 4.62
N ILE A 101 16.57 4.01 4.47
CA ILE A 101 15.57 3.77 5.52
C ILE A 101 15.65 2.32 5.99
N ALA A 102 15.45 2.12 7.29
CA ALA A 102 15.45 0.78 7.88
C ALA A 102 14.23 -0.07 7.44
N ASN A 103 13.09 0.56 7.27
CA ASN A 103 11.83 -0.09 6.93
C ASN A 103 11.04 0.72 5.92
N THR A 104 10.36 0.02 5.00
CA THR A 104 9.37 0.63 4.11
C THR A 104 7.96 0.30 4.57
N GLY A 105 7.05 1.24 4.40
CA GLY A 105 5.63 1.08 4.78
C GLY A 105 4.74 2.00 3.96
N VAL A 106 3.45 1.97 4.24
CA VAL A 106 2.49 2.90 3.63
C VAL A 106 1.89 3.78 4.73
N ASN A 107 2.11 5.08 4.62
CA ASN A 107 1.54 6.08 5.52
C ASN A 107 1.04 7.29 4.75
N THR A 108 -0.22 7.23 4.35
CA THR A 108 -0.83 8.27 3.51
C THR A 108 -1.07 9.58 4.24
N SER A 109 -1.27 9.55 5.56
CA SER A 109 -1.41 10.78 6.36
C SER A 109 -0.08 11.52 6.51
N LYS A 110 1.03 10.80 6.75
CA LYS A 110 2.37 11.40 6.76
C LYS A 110 2.71 11.96 5.36
N LEU A 111 2.40 11.21 4.30
CA LEU A 111 2.59 11.67 2.92
C LEU A 111 1.83 12.97 2.64
N TYR A 112 0.58 13.07 3.10
CA TYR A 112 -0.21 14.28 2.93
C TYR A 112 0.43 15.50 3.63
N ARG A 113 0.92 15.32 4.86
CA ARG A 113 1.62 16.37 5.59
C ARG A 113 2.92 16.79 4.90
N MET A 114 3.66 15.83 4.36
CA MET A 114 4.88 16.14 3.59
C MET A 114 4.59 16.89 2.29
N GLU A 115 3.53 16.53 1.56
CA GLU A 115 3.13 17.30 0.38
C GLU A 115 2.70 18.72 0.74
N GLN A 116 1.94 18.90 1.83
CA GLN A 116 1.58 20.22 2.33
C GLN A 116 2.83 21.05 2.69
N PHE A 117 3.80 20.44 3.37
CA PHE A 117 5.07 21.10 3.70
C PHE A 117 5.79 21.57 2.42
N VAL A 118 5.95 20.70 1.43
CA VAL A 118 6.64 21.03 0.17
C VAL A 118 5.87 22.08 -0.64
N ASP A 119 4.53 22.01 -0.67
CA ASP A 119 3.71 22.95 -1.43
C ASP A 119 3.68 24.35 -0.76
N ASN A 120 3.74 24.42 0.56
CA ASN A 120 3.72 25.67 1.33
C ASN A 120 5.12 26.22 1.60
N PHE A 121 6.18 25.45 1.37
CA PHE A 121 7.56 25.83 1.67
C PHE A 121 7.95 27.23 1.18
N PRO A 122 7.61 27.67 -0.04
CA PRO A 122 7.96 29.01 -0.53
C PRO A 122 7.37 30.15 0.31
N LYS A 123 6.23 29.92 0.96
CA LYS A 123 5.47 30.94 1.69
C LYS A 123 5.75 30.92 3.19
N GLU A 124 5.88 29.73 3.76
CA GLU A 124 5.90 29.54 5.22
C GLU A 124 7.31 29.22 5.76
N ASP A 125 8.13 28.49 5.00
CA ASP A 125 9.36 27.90 5.51
C ASP A 125 10.64 28.43 4.88
N ALA A 126 10.55 29.05 3.71
CA ALA A 126 11.72 29.53 2.96
C ALA A 126 12.51 30.67 3.64
N HIS A 127 11.95 31.25 4.70
CA HIS A 127 12.57 32.30 5.53
C HIS A 127 12.95 31.81 6.93
N LEU A 128 12.90 30.51 7.16
CA LEU A 128 13.35 29.87 8.39
C LEU A 128 14.81 29.47 8.30
N THR A 129 15.39 29.22 9.47
CA THR A 129 16.73 28.62 9.57
C THR A 129 16.68 27.11 9.30
N GLY A 130 17.81 26.50 8.95
CA GLY A 130 17.87 25.05 8.75
C GLY A 130 17.41 24.26 9.98
N GLU A 131 17.79 24.72 11.18
CA GLU A 131 17.39 24.13 12.45
C GLU A 131 15.85 24.16 12.66
N GLU A 132 15.21 25.27 12.36
CA GLU A 132 13.75 25.39 12.47
C GLU A 132 13.02 24.48 11.48
N ILE A 133 13.56 24.35 10.26
CA ILE A 133 13.04 23.42 9.26
C ILE A 133 13.18 21.98 9.73
N HIS A 134 14.34 21.59 10.26
CA HIS A 134 14.55 20.25 10.80
C HIS A 134 13.60 19.95 11.98
N LYS A 135 13.30 20.91 12.85
CA LYS A 135 12.29 20.78 13.90
C LYS A 135 10.88 20.52 13.34
N ARG A 136 10.48 21.25 12.28
CA ARG A 136 9.19 20.98 11.60
C ARG A 136 9.16 19.58 10.95
N LEU A 137 10.27 19.16 10.35
CA LEU A 137 10.39 17.82 9.79
C LEU A 137 10.31 16.73 10.88
N ASP A 138 10.88 16.98 12.08
CA ASP A 138 10.73 16.09 13.24
C ASP A 138 9.25 15.88 13.61
N GLU A 139 8.46 16.96 13.63
CA GLU A 139 7.02 16.86 13.92
C GLU A 139 6.29 15.97 12.91
N ILE A 140 6.64 16.11 11.62
CA ILE A 140 6.06 15.26 10.58
C ILE A 140 6.54 13.82 10.69
N GLU A 141 7.81 13.61 10.99
CA GLU A 141 8.42 12.28 11.14
C GLU A 141 7.83 11.52 12.31
N LYS A 142 7.53 12.22 13.41
CA LYS A 142 6.86 11.68 14.60
C LYS A 142 5.37 11.32 14.38
N ILE A 143 4.79 11.59 13.20
CA ILE A 143 3.45 11.11 12.88
C ILE A 143 3.49 9.58 12.74
N HIS A 144 3.19 8.92 13.84
CA HIS A 144 3.05 7.47 13.92
C HIS A 144 1.68 7.01 13.37
N THR A 145 1.39 5.73 13.54
CA THR A 145 0.09 5.18 13.15
C THR A 145 -1.06 5.88 13.89
N LEU A 146 -2.05 6.38 13.14
CA LEU A 146 -3.25 7.04 13.68
C LEU A 146 -4.16 6.07 14.45
N TYR A 147 -3.97 4.77 14.26
CA TYR A 147 -4.87 3.74 14.72
C TYR A 147 -4.18 2.72 15.61
N SER A 148 -4.86 2.31 16.68
CA SER A 148 -4.40 1.23 17.54
C SER A 148 -4.42 -0.13 16.81
N PRO A 149 -3.65 -1.14 17.26
CA PRO A 149 -3.65 -2.47 16.65
C PRO A 149 -5.05 -3.10 16.52
N VAL A 150 -5.93 -2.84 17.49
CA VAL A 150 -7.32 -3.33 17.46
C VAL A 150 -8.12 -2.64 16.35
N LYS A 151 -7.99 -1.32 16.18
CA LYS A 151 -8.65 -0.59 15.09
C LYS A 151 -8.15 -1.03 13.73
N LEU A 152 -6.84 -1.31 13.58
CA LEU A 152 -6.27 -1.87 12.36
C LEU A 152 -6.76 -3.30 12.10
N GLY A 153 -6.94 -4.10 13.16
CA GLY A 153 -7.56 -5.42 13.07
C GLY A 153 -9.00 -5.36 12.58
N LEU A 154 -9.81 -4.45 13.13
CA LEU A 154 -11.18 -4.23 12.67
C LEU A 154 -11.22 -3.74 11.21
N ALA A 155 -10.30 -2.87 10.82
CA ALA A 155 -10.20 -2.41 9.44
C ALA A 155 -9.91 -3.57 8.47
N ALA A 156 -8.98 -4.46 8.81
CA ALA A 156 -8.70 -5.67 8.05
C ALA A 156 -9.90 -6.64 8.02
N ALA A 157 -10.62 -6.78 9.14
CA ALA A 157 -11.83 -7.59 9.23
C ALA A 157 -12.89 -7.10 8.24
N PHE A 158 -13.19 -5.80 8.22
CA PHE A 158 -14.13 -5.21 7.26
C PHE A 158 -13.63 -5.33 5.81
N ALA A 159 -12.33 -5.12 5.58
CA ALA A 159 -11.74 -5.26 4.26
C ALA A 159 -11.91 -6.68 3.71
N CYS A 160 -11.52 -7.69 4.48
CA CYS A 160 -11.59 -9.10 4.06
C CYS A 160 -13.02 -9.60 3.97
N CYS A 161 -13.91 -9.18 4.87
CA CYS A 161 -15.35 -9.47 4.79
C CYS A 161 -15.96 -8.96 3.48
N GLY A 162 -15.71 -7.68 3.13
CA GLY A 162 -16.13 -7.11 1.86
C GLY A 162 -15.56 -7.85 0.66
N PHE A 163 -14.26 -8.16 0.70
CA PHE A 163 -13.58 -8.93 -0.33
C PHE A 163 -14.19 -10.32 -0.53
N THR A 164 -14.55 -11.00 0.57
CA THR A 164 -15.16 -12.32 0.52
C THR A 164 -16.44 -12.29 -0.31
N PHE A 165 -17.33 -11.33 -0.07
CA PHE A 165 -18.55 -11.17 -0.86
C PHE A 165 -18.27 -10.89 -2.34
N LEU A 166 -17.33 -9.97 -2.62
CA LEU A 166 -16.98 -9.58 -4.00
C LEU A 166 -16.34 -10.70 -4.81
N LEU A 167 -15.77 -11.70 -4.13
CA LEU A 167 -15.21 -12.91 -4.74
C LEU A 167 -16.24 -14.05 -4.84
N GLY A 168 -17.48 -13.84 -4.37
CA GLY A 168 -18.55 -14.81 -4.46
C GLY A 168 -18.84 -15.59 -3.17
N GLY A 169 -18.15 -15.27 -2.06
CA GLY A 169 -18.41 -15.91 -0.77
C GLY A 169 -19.72 -15.46 -0.13
N GLY A 170 -20.34 -16.36 0.65
CA GLY A 170 -21.61 -16.13 1.33
C GLY A 170 -21.47 -15.48 2.71
N PRO A 171 -22.59 -15.29 3.41
CA PRO A 171 -22.60 -14.67 4.74
C PRO A 171 -21.76 -15.42 5.78
N ILE A 172 -21.64 -16.75 5.65
CA ILE A 172 -20.87 -17.60 6.56
C ILE A 172 -19.38 -17.34 6.36
N GLU A 173 -18.89 -17.41 5.11
CA GLU A 173 -17.51 -17.10 4.76
C GLU A 173 -17.14 -15.66 5.10
N MET A 174 -18.08 -14.72 4.91
CA MET A 174 -17.88 -13.31 5.28
C MET A 174 -17.67 -13.16 6.78
N LEU A 175 -18.46 -13.83 7.62
CA LEU A 175 -18.34 -13.76 9.08
C LEU A 175 -17.04 -14.37 9.56
N PHE A 176 -16.66 -15.55 9.05
CA PHE A 176 -15.44 -16.22 9.47
C PHE A 176 -14.19 -15.48 8.98
N ALA A 177 -14.21 -14.98 7.74
CA ALA A 177 -13.14 -14.14 7.22
C ALA A 177 -13.00 -12.83 8.01
N PHE A 178 -14.10 -12.23 8.46
CA PHE A 178 -14.08 -11.05 9.33
C PHE A 178 -13.30 -11.33 10.63
N ILE A 179 -13.65 -12.40 11.34
CA ILE A 179 -13.03 -12.77 12.61
C ILE A 179 -11.53 -13.10 12.37
N ALA A 180 -11.28 -13.97 11.41
CA ALA A 180 -9.94 -14.49 11.15
C ALA A 180 -8.96 -13.42 10.66
N ALA A 181 -9.35 -12.57 9.71
CA ALA A 181 -8.56 -11.46 9.23
C ALA A 181 -8.31 -10.41 10.32
N GLY A 182 -9.32 -10.13 11.15
CA GLY A 182 -9.18 -9.23 12.28
C GLY A 182 -8.11 -9.68 13.26
N VAL A 183 -8.16 -10.93 13.69
CA VAL A 183 -7.16 -11.51 14.60
C VAL A 183 -5.79 -11.58 13.93
N GLY A 184 -5.70 -12.05 12.69
CA GLY A 184 -4.46 -12.13 11.92
C GLY A 184 -3.75 -10.77 11.80
N ASN A 185 -4.49 -9.70 11.51
CA ASN A 185 -3.91 -8.37 11.38
C ASN A 185 -3.55 -7.72 12.75
N ILE A 186 -4.24 -8.05 13.83
CA ILE A 186 -3.81 -7.65 15.19
C ILE A 186 -2.45 -8.27 15.50
N VAL A 187 -2.26 -9.55 15.22
CA VAL A 187 -0.97 -10.25 15.39
C VAL A 187 0.10 -9.59 14.52
N ARG A 188 -0.17 -9.38 13.24
CA ARG A 188 0.72 -8.68 12.32
C ARG A 188 1.19 -7.34 12.87
N THR A 189 0.27 -6.52 13.33
CA THR A 189 0.59 -5.18 13.84
C THR A 189 1.44 -5.24 15.11
N LYS A 190 1.18 -6.21 16.00
CA LYS A 190 2.00 -6.43 17.19
C LYS A 190 3.41 -6.89 16.84
N LEU A 191 3.57 -7.82 15.89
CA LEU A 191 4.87 -8.31 15.44
C LEU A 191 5.70 -7.19 14.78
N ILE A 192 5.07 -6.34 13.95
CA ILE A 192 5.73 -5.14 13.40
C ILE A 192 6.22 -4.23 14.52
N LYS A 193 5.40 -3.97 15.54
CA LYS A 193 5.77 -3.12 16.68
C LYS A 193 6.94 -3.69 17.50
N HIS A 194 7.12 -5.00 17.48
CA HIS A 194 8.25 -5.68 18.13
C HIS A 194 9.44 -5.94 17.18
N HIS A 195 9.46 -5.29 16.01
CA HIS A 195 10.55 -5.35 15.05
C HIS A 195 10.91 -6.76 14.54
N PHE A 196 9.93 -7.68 14.51
CA PHE A 196 10.13 -8.99 13.91
C PHE A 196 10.36 -8.89 12.39
N THR A 197 11.15 -9.84 11.85
CA THR A 197 11.44 -9.89 10.41
C THR A 197 10.18 -10.00 9.57
N LEU A 198 10.21 -9.43 8.35
CA LEU A 198 9.08 -9.45 7.42
C LEU A 198 8.52 -10.87 7.21
N PHE A 199 9.40 -11.86 7.02
CA PHE A 199 8.97 -13.24 6.76
C PHE A 199 8.24 -13.85 7.95
N LEU A 200 8.80 -13.72 9.16
CA LEU A 200 8.14 -14.21 10.37
C LEU A 200 6.80 -13.54 10.61
N ASN A 201 6.73 -12.24 10.37
CA ASN A 201 5.51 -11.47 10.50
C ASN A 201 4.40 -11.98 9.55
N ILE A 202 4.73 -12.17 8.27
CA ILE A 202 3.78 -12.68 7.27
C ILE A 202 3.37 -14.11 7.64
N ALA A 203 4.34 -14.99 7.89
CA ALA A 203 4.12 -16.39 8.22
C ALA A 203 3.18 -16.57 9.42
N ALA A 204 3.49 -15.92 10.53
CA ALA A 204 2.70 -16.02 11.76
C ALA A 204 1.28 -15.43 11.57
N SER A 205 1.17 -14.28 10.92
CA SER A 205 -0.12 -13.61 10.71
C SER A 205 -1.07 -14.44 9.87
N ILE A 206 -0.57 -15.04 8.79
CA ILE A 206 -1.35 -15.92 7.92
C ILE A 206 -1.70 -17.23 8.60
N SER A 207 -0.73 -17.86 9.24
CA SER A 207 -0.98 -19.12 9.95
C SER A 207 -2.07 -18.96 11.01
N ILE A 208 -2.05 -17.87 11.76
CA ILE A 208 -3.07 -17.55 12.75
C ILE A 208 -4.41 -17.23 12.09
N ALA A 209 -4.45 -16.48 11.00
CA ALA A 209 -5.69 -16.21 10.28
C ALA A 209 -6.34 -17.50 9.75
N CYS A 210 -5.57 -18.37 9.10
CA CYS A 210 -6.05 -19.67 8.61
C CYS A 210 -6.53 -20.57 9.77
N LEU A 211 -5.78 -20.61 10.87
CA LEU A 211 -6.16 -21.39 12.06
C LEU A 211 -7.48 -20.92 12.68
N VAL A 212 -7.62 -19.60 12.86
CA VAL A 212 -8.85 -19.01 13.41
C VAL A 212 -10.03 -19.28 12.48
N TYR A 213 -9.85 -19.15 11.17
CA TYR A 213 -10.90 -19.51 10.20
C TYR A 213 -11.31 -20.98 10.35
N ALA A 214 -10.35 -21.90 10.39
CA ALA A 214 -10.63 -23.33 10.54
C ALA A 214 -11.33 -23.66 11.87
N ILE A 215 -10.93 -23.00 12.97
CA ILE A 215 -11.61 -23.17 14.27
C ILE A 215 -13.08 -22.71 14.18
N CYS A 216 -13.32 -21.51 13.63
CA CYS A 216 -14.68 -20.98 13.45
C CYS A 216 -15.52 -21.92 12.58
N PHE A 217 -14.94 -22.45 11.49
CA PHE A 217 -15.59 -23.39 10.59
C PHE A 217 -15.93 -24.71 11.30
N ASN A 218 -14.97 -25.38 11.95
CA ASN A 218 -15.18 -26.64 12.63
C ASN A 218 -16.21 -26.54 13.78
N VAL A 219 -16.18 -25.44 14.53
CA VAL A 219 -17.20 -25.18 15.57
C VAL A 219 -18.58 -25.03 14.94
N ALA A 220 -18.69 -24.27 13.87
CA ALA A 220 -19.96 -24.04 13.19
C ALA A 220 -20.48 -25.32 12.50
N GLU A 221 -19.61 -26.13 11.93
CA GLU A 221 -19.94 -27.45 11.37
C GLU A 221 -20.50 -28.37 12.45
N SER A 222 -19.81 -28.47 13.60
CA SER A 222 -20.24 -29.36 14.69
C SER A 222 -21.53 -28.94 15.38
N VAL A 223 -21.79 -27.61 15.48
CA VAL A 223 -22.97 -27.08 16.21
C VAL A 223 -24.15 -26.81 15.28
N LEU A 224 -23.91 -26.33 14.05
CA LEU A 224 -24.94 -25.89 13.11
C LEU A 224 -25.10 -26.81 11.90
N GLY A 225 -24.25 -27.82 11.75
CA GLY A 225 -24.26 -28.75 10.61
C GLY A 225 -23.96 -28.08 9.25
N ILE A 226 -23.10 -27.08 9.24
CA ILE A 226 -22.72 -26.33 8.03
C ILE A 226 -21.97 -27.25 7.07
N ALA A 227 -22.23 -27.12 5.77
CA ALA A 227 -21.59 -27.96 4.75
C ALA A 227 -20.10 -27.60 4.53
N HIS A 228 -19.28 -28.58 4.15
CA HIS A 228 -17.85 -28.41 3.85
C HIS A 228 -17.52 -27.39 2.74
N VAL A 229 -18.50 -27.03 1.92
CA VAL A 229 -18.34 -26.02 0.83
C VAL A 229 -17.87 -24.65 1.35
N HIS A 230 -18.09 -24.34 2.62
CA HIS A 230 -17.71 -23.05 3.22
C HIS A 230 -16.22 -22.97 3.64
N GLU A 231 -15.44 -24.03 3.43
CA GLU A 231 -14.00 -24.06 3.75
C GLU A 231 -13.21 -23.01 2.95
N ALA A 232 -13.55 -22.77 1.68
CA ALA A 232 -12.81 -21.91 0.76
C ALA A 232 -12.61 -20.45 1.24
N GLY A 233 -13.42 -20.00 2.17
CA GLY A 233 -13.33 -18.65 2.74
C GLY A 233 -12.02 -18.37 3.51
N TYR A 234 -11.25 -19.40 3.89
CA TYR A 234 -9.94 -19.19 4.54
C TYR A 234 -8.99 -18.37 3.67
N ILE A 235 -9.09 -18.47 2.33
CA ILE A 235 -8.28 -17.70 1.40
C ILE A 235 -8.55 -16.20 1.58
N CYS A 236 -9.81 -15.84 1.76
CA CYS A 236 -10.21 -14.45 1.95
C CYS A 236 -9.71 -13.88 3.29
N SER A 237 -9.54 -14.72 4.31
CA SER A 237 -9.06 -14.31 5.62
C SER A 237 -7.61 -13.79 5.64
N MET A 238 -6.81 -14.09 4.61
CA MET A 238 -5.41 -13.67 4.50
C MET A 238 -5.18 -12.50 3.53
N LEU A 239 -6.21 -12.04 2.80
CA LEU A 239 -6.06 -11.02 1.75
C LEU A 239 -5.58 -9.67 2.27
N PHE A 240 -5.65 -9.41 3.57
CA PHE A 240 -5.10 -8.20 4.19
C PHE A 240 -3.58 -8.06 4.08
N ILE A 241 -2.85 -9.15 3.77
CA ILE A 241 -1.38 -9.14 3.59
C ILE A 241 -0.97 -8.80 2.16
N ILE A 242 -1.86 -8.95 1.19
CA ILE A 242 -1.51 -8.76 -0.22
C ILE A 242 -1.00 -7.35 -0.46
N PRO A 243 0.22 -7.22 -1.03
CA PRO A 243 0.91 -5.96 -1.19
C PRO A 243 0.38 -5.15 -2.38
N GLY A 244 -0.91 -4.85 -2.39
CA GLY A 244 -1.55 -4.13 -3.49
C GLY A 244 -0.96 -2.75 -3.73
N PHE A 245 -0.61 -2.01 -2.66
CA PHE A 245 -0.02 -0.69 -2.79
C PHE A 245 1.36 -0.73 -3.49
N PRO A 246 2.34 -1.54 -3.06
CA PRO A 246 3.62 -1.67 -3.77
C PRO A 246 3.48 -2.17 -5.20
N PHE A 247 2.56 -3.08 -5.50
CA PHE A 247 2.30 -3.52 -6.89
C PHE A 247 1.88 -2.38 -7.80
N ILE A 248 0.91 -1.58 -7.35
CA ILE A 248 0.39 -0.49 -8.15
C ILE A 248 1.46 0.60 -8.34
N THR A 249 2.19 0.93 -7.28
CA THR A 249 3.27 1.94 -7.35
C THR A 249 4.44 1.46 -8.19
N SER A 250 4.80 0.17 -8.15
CA SER A 250 5.79 -0.43 -9.05
C SER A 250 5.43 -0.22 -10.52
N GLY A 251 4.18 -0.55 -10.91
CA GLY A 251 3.73 -0.34 -12.28
C GLY A 251 3.76 1.12 -12.72
N ILE A 252 3.46 2.06 -11.83
CA ILE A 252 3.54 3.50 -12.11
C ILE A 252 5.00 3.95 -12.29
N ASP A 253 5.93 3.48 -11.44
CA ASP A 253 7.35 3.80 -11.52
C ASP A 253 7.96 3.23 -12.82
N LEU A 254 7.67 1.98 -13.17
CA LEU A 254 8.12 1.37 -14.43
C LEU A 254 7.63 2.15 -15.65
N ALA A 255 6.38 2.61 -15.66
CA ALA A 255 5.85 3.40 -16.75
C ALA A 255 6.48 4.79 -16.88
N LYS A 256 7.12 5.29 -15.83
CA LYS A 256 7.89 6.53 -15.81
C LYS A 256 9.38 6.32 -16.02
N LEU A 257 9.80 5.10 -16.37
CA LEU A 257 11.19 4.68 -16.56
C LEU A 257 12.04 4.77 -15.26
N ASP A 258 11.41 4.86 -14.11
CA ASP A 258 12.04 4.70 -12.81
C ASP A 258 12.30 3.20 -12.54
N LEU A 259 13.16 2.60 -13.37
CA LEU A 259 13.34 1.13 -13.42
C LEU A 259 13.84 0.56 -12.11
N ARG A 260 14.79 1.22 -11.43
CA ARG A 260 15.33 0.78 -10.14
C ARG A 260 14.22 0.66 -9.11
N SER A 261 13.52 1.75 -8.80
CA SER A 261 12.41 1.75 -7.85
C SER A 261 11.29 0.79 -8.24
N GLY A 262 10.93 0.77 -9.53
CA GLY A 262 9.87 -0.08 -10.05
C GLY A 262 10.17 -1.57 -9.88
N LEU A 263 11.38 -2.03 -10.24
CA LEU A 263 11.79 -3.43 -10.11
C LEU A 263 11.97 -3.84 -8.64
N GLU A 264 12.58 -3.01 -7.81
CA GLU A 264 12.74 -3.29 -6.38
C GLU A 264 11.38 -3.44 -5.69
N ARG A 265 10.40 -2.56 -5.98
CA ARG A 265 9.02 -2.66 -5.45
C ARG A 265 8.28 -3.89 -5.97
N LEU A 266 8.46 -4.24 -7.23
CA LEU A 266 7.88 -5.44 -7.82
C LEU A 266 8.43 -6.69 -7.12
N THR A 267 9.76 -6.77 -6.99
CA THR A 267 10.44 -7.88 -6.32
C THR A 267 9.98 -8.01 -4.85
N TYR A 268 9.92 -6.90 -4.13
CA TYR A 268 9.40 -6.86 -2.77
C TYR A 268 7.97 -7.40 -2.68
N SER A 269 7.10 -7.00 -3.61
CA SER A 269 5.71 -7.47 -3.66
C SER A 269 5.61 -8.96 -3.98
N ILE A 270 6.43 -9.45 -4.92
CA ILE A 270 6.48 -10.88 -5.28
C ILE A 270 6.93 -11.70 -4.07
N ILE A 271 7.96 -11.28 -3.34
CA ILE A 271 8.44 -11.97 -2.14
C ILE A 271 7.33 -12.07 -1.08
N ILE A 272 6.62 -10.97 -0.81
CA ILE A 272 5.51 -10.99 0.15
C ILE A 272 4.45 -12.02 -0.26
N ILE A 273 4.04 -12.04 -1.54
CA ILE A 273 3.02 -12.96 -2.02
C ILE A 273 3.51 -14.41 -1.95
N LEU A 274 4.75 -14.68 -2.37
CA LEU A 274 5.29 -16.04 -2.31
C LEU A 274 5.31 -16.57 -0.87
N VAL A 275 5.79 -15.78 0.09
CA VAL A 275 5.78 -16.18 1.51
C VAL A 275 4.36 -16.37 2.02
N ALA A 276 3.47 -15.41 1.69
CA ALA A 276 2.08 -15.45 2.13
C ALA A 276 1.34 -16.69 1.63
N THR A 277 1.46 -16.97 0.35
CA THR A 277 0.75 -18.08 -0.29
C THR A 277 1.36 -19.45 0.08
N MET A 278 2.68 -19.52 0.28
CA MET A 278 3.34 -20.73 0.80
C MET A 278 2.83 -21.09 2.20
N PHE A 279 2.79 -20.13 3.12
CA PHE A 279 2.28 -20.40 4.47
C PHE A 279 0.79 -20.71 4.49
N ALA A 280 -0.01 -20.06 3.66
CA ALA A 280 -1.41 -20.41 3.49
C ALA A 280 -1.61 -21.81 2.93
N TRP A 281 -0.80 -22.21 1.96
CA TRP A 281 -0.80 -23.56 1.41
C TRP A 281 -0.38 -24.64 2.44
N ILE A 282 0.68 -24.37 3.21
CA ILE A 282 1.09 -25.25 4.32
C ILE A 282 -0.04 -25.40 5.33
N MET A 283 -0.68 -24.29 5.73
CA MET A 283 -1.82 -24.34 6.65
C MET A 283 -3.01 -25.08 6.06
N ALA A 284 -3.29 -24.93 4.77
CA ALA A 284 -4.34 -25.68 4.09
C ALA A 284 -4.08 -27.19 4.14
N LEU A 285 -2.83 -27.62 3.92
CA LEU A 285 -2.44 -29.04 4.04
C LEU A 285 -2.58 -29.56 5.47
N LEU A 286 -2.10 -28.80 6.46
CA LEU A 286 -2.15 -29.20 7.88
C LEU A 286 -3.59 -29.29 8.41
N LEU A 287 -4.45 -28.35 7.99
CA LEU A 287 -5.84 -28.25 8.42
C LEU A 287 -6.80 -28.98 7.48
N LYS A 288 -6.30 -29.59 6.41
CA LYS A 288 -7.06 -30.30 5.35
C LYS A 288 -8.10 -29.43 4.66
N LEU A 289 -7.84 -28.10 4.53
CA LEU A 289 -8.71 -27.17 3.84
C LEU A 289 -8.50 -27.25 2.32
N GLN A 290 -9.60 -27.12 1.56
CA GLN A 290 -9.54 -27.14 0.10
C GLN A 290 -9.96 -25.77 -0.49
N PRO A 291 -9.24 -25.25 -1.51
CA PRO A 291 -9.57 -24.00 -2.18
C PRO A 291 -10.67 -24.20 -3.23
N GLN A 292 -11.84 -24.68 -2.82
CA GLN A 292 -12.99 -24.88 -3.71
C GLN A 292 -13.57 -23.56 -4.21
N ASP A 293 -14.45 -23.62 -5.22
CA ASP A 293 -15.21 -22.45 -5.64
C ASP A 293 -16.33 -22.15 -4.62
N PHE A 294 -16.60 -20.85 -4.45
CA PHE A 294 -17.69 -20.42 -3.61
C PHE A 294 -19.05 -20.86 -4.18
N THR A 295 -19.99 -21.18 -3.30
CA THR A 295 -21.36 -21.48 -3.71
C THR A 295 -22.02 -20.27 -4.34
N THR A 296 -22.61 -20.45 -5.52
CA THR A 296 -23.35 -19.37 -6.19
C THR A 296 -24.57 -18.97 -5.37
N ILE A 297 -24.61 -17.71 -4.93
CA ILE A 297 -25.74 -17.17 -4.20
C ILE A 297 -26.72 -16.56 -5.20
N HIS A 298 -27.92 -17.12 -5.29
CA HIS A 298 -28.95 -16.57 -6.12
C HIS A 298 -29.61 -15.35 -5.46
N MET A 299 -29.31 -14.16 -6.01
CA MET A 299 -29.86 -12.89 -5.57
C MET A 299 -30.50 -12.12 -6.74
N SER A 300 -31.45 -11.22 -6.44
CA SER A 300 -31.90 -10.27 -7.46
C SER A 300 -30.78 -9.36 -7.91
N LYS A 301 -30.75 -8.98 -9.19
CA LYS A 301 -29.70 -8.11 -9.76
C LYS A 301 -29.55 -6.77 -9.01
N ILE A 302 -30.68 -6.20 -8.56
CA ILE A 302 -30.68 -4.95 -7.80
C ILE A 302 -30.03 -5.14 -6.42
N LEU A 303 -30.37 -6.23 -5.71
CA LEU A 303 -29.77 -6.51 -4.41
C LEU A 303 -28.26 -6.76 -4.54
N LEU A 304 -27.84 -7.50 -5.57
CA LEU A 304 -26.44 -7.77 -5.86
C LEU A 304 -25.69 -6.46 -6.11
N LEU A 305 -26.24 -5.55 -6.92
CA LEU A 305 -25.64 -4.23 -7.18
C LEU A 305 -25.45 -3.42 -5.88
N VAL A 306 -26.51 -3.35 -5.06
CA VAL A 306 -26.45 -2.60 -3.78
C VAL A 306 -25.40 -3.20 -2.85
N LEU A 307 -25.36 -4.53 -2.71
CA LEU A 307 -24.38 -5.20 -1.88
C LEU A 307 -22.96 -5.04 -2.41
N ARG A 308 -22.74 -5.04 -3.74
CA ARG A 308 -21.43 -4.74 -4.36
C ARG A 308 -20.95 -3.34 -4.01
N ILE A 309 -21.82 -2.34 -4.03
CA ILE A 309 -21.47 -0.97 -3.64
C ILE A 309 -21.06 -0.93 -2.16
N ILE A 310 -21.86 -1.51 -1.27
CA ILE A 310 -21.60 -1.51 0.17
C ILE A 310 -20.31 -2.27 0.49
N THR A 311 -20.13 -3.47 -0.04
CA THR A 311 -18.96 -4.30 0.24
C THR A 311 -17.69 -3.74 -0.38
N SER A 312 -17.76 -3.12 -1.57
CA SER A 312 -16.66 -2.39 -2.17
C SER A 312 -16.26 -1.18 -1.33
N PHE A 313 -17.24 -0.42 -0.82
CA PHE A 313 -16.98 0.68 0.11
C PHE A 313 -16.27 0.18 1.38
N CYS A 314 -16.81 -0.83 2.05
CA CYS A 314 -16.23 -1.41 3.28
C CYS A 314 -14.81 -1.95 3.03
N GLY A 315 -14.60 -2.62 1.92
CA GLY A 315 -13.31 -3.17 1.52
C GLY A 315 -12.25 -2.08 1.36
N VAL A 316 -12.54 -1.07 0.56
CA VAL A 316 -11.63 0.06 0.30
C VAL A 316 -11.41 0.91 1.55
N PHE A 317 -12.45 1.16 2.34
CA PHE A 317 -12.35 1.88 3.60
C PHE A 317 -11.39 1.17 4.56
N GLY A 318 -11.55 -0.13 4.75
CA GLY A 318 -10.68 -0.93 5.59
C GLY A 318 -9.22 -0.88 5.14
N PHE A 319 -8.94 -1.08 3.84
CA PHE A 319 -7.57 -0.95 3.31
C PHE A 319 -7.01 0.47 3.46
N SER A 320 -7.82 1.52 3.25
CA SER A 320 -7.38 2.89 3.46
C SER A 320 -6.95 3.16 4.91
N ILE A 321 -7.71 2.65 5.88
CA ILE A 321 -7.35 2.73 7.31
C ILE A 321 -6.05 1.97 7.59
N MET A 322 -5.86 0.80 6.99
CA MET A 322 -4.62 0.02 7.10
C MET A 322 -3.41 0.75 6.49
N PHE A 323 -3.62 1.59 5.48
CA PHE A 323 -2.60 2.48 4.92
C PHE A 323 -2.43 3.79 5.70
N ASN A 324 -2.96 3.85 6.92
CA ASN A 324 -2.89 5.00 7.81
C ASN A 324 -3.50 6.29 7.22
N SER A 325 -4.57 6.16 6.44
CA SER A 325 -5.35 7.31 5.95
C SER A 325 -6.19 7.92 7.06
N SER A 326 -6.31 9.25 7.08
CA SER A 326 -7.30 9.92 7.95
C SER A 326 -8.72 9.51 7.56
N MET A 327 -9.67 9.57 8.50
CA MET A 327 -11.07 9.18 8.26
C MET A 327 -11.69 9.84 7.01
N PRO A 328 -11.56 11.18 6.80
CA PRO A 328 -12.11 11.81 5.60
C PRO A 328 -11.45 11.32 4.31
N MET A 329 -10.12 11.11 4.33
CA MET A 329 -9.37 10.59 3.18
C MET A 329 -9.79 9.15 2.87
N ALA A 330 -9.93 8.29 3.90
CA ALA A 330 -10.36 6.91 3.76
C ALA A 330 -11.79 6.82 3.20
N THR A 331 -12.71 7.65 3.69
CA THR A 331 -14.09 7.74 3.19
C THR A 331 -14.13 8.17 1.72
N THR A 332 -13.34 9.18 1.36
CA THR A 332 -13.24 9.64 -0.04
C THR A 332 -12.73 8.53 -0.96
N ALA A 333 -11.66 7.84 -0.57
CA ALA A 333 -11.13 6.71 -1.33
C ALA A 333 -12.15 5.57 -1.44
N ALA A 334 -12.89 5.29 -0.36
CA ALA A 334 -13.93 4.25 -0.32
C ALA A 334 -15.10 4.57 -1.27
N CYS A 335 -15.56 5.81 -1.35
CA CYS A 335 -16.57 6.23 -2.31
C CYS A 335 -16.08 6.05 -3.76
N ILE A 336 -14.83 6.45 -4.06
CA ILE A 336 -14.25 6.25 -5.39
C ILE A 336 -14.18 4.75 -5.72
N GLY A 337 -13.67 3.94 -4.79
CA GLY A 337 -13.51 2.51 -4.99
C GLY A 337 -14.86 1.77 -5.10
N ALA A 338 -15.87 2.20 -4.36
CA ALA A 338 -17.22 1.66 -4.46
C ALA A 338 -17.78 1.80 -5.88
N VAL A 339 -17.65 2.99 -6.48
CA VAL A 339 -18.10 3.24 -7.85
C VAL A 339 -17.25 2.45 -8.85
N ALA A 340 -15.93 2.55 -8.76
CA ALA A 340 -15.01 1.96 -9.73
C ALA A 340 -15.05 0.42 -9.73
N ASN A 341 -15.07 -0.21 -8.55
CA ASN A 341 -15.10 -1.68 -8.46
C ASN A 341 -16.46 -2.25 -8.81
N THR A 342 -17.55 -1.58 -8.43
CA THR A 342 -18.89 -2.00 -8.85
C THR A 342 -19.02 -1.93 -10.37
N LEU A 343 -18.57 -0.81 -11.00
CA LEU A 343 -18.54 -0.70 -12.46
C LEU A 343 -17.74 -1.86 -13.09
N ARG A 344 -16.57 -2.19 -12.55
CA ARG A 344 -15.76 -3.32 -13.03
C ARG A 344 -16.54 -4.63 -13.01
N LEU A 345 -17.22 -4.93 -11.90
CA LEU A 345 -17.96 -6.18 -11.74
C LEU A 345 -19.19 -6.23 -12.65
N GLU A 346 -19.92 -5.13 -12.78
CA GLU A 346 -21.07 -5.05 -13.68
C GLU A 346 -20.66 -5.19 -15.15
N LEU A 347 -19.49 -4.63 -15.57
CA LEU A 347 -18.96 -4.84 -16.92
C LEU A 347 -18.65 -6.32 -17.20
N ILE A 348 -18.12 -7.05 -16.23
CA ILE A 348 -17.88 -8.49 -16.36
C ILE A 348 -19.20 -9.24 -16.56
N ASP A 349 -20.19 -8.96 -15.71
CA ASP A 349 -21.45 -9.73 -15.70
C ASP A 349 -22.37 -9.39 -16.88
N PHE A 350 -22.47 -8.11 -17.29
CA PHE A 350 -23.38 -7.70 -18.37
C PHE A 350 -22.78 -7.83 -19.76
N THR A 351 -21.47 -7.54 -19.91
CA THR A 351 -20.84 -7.50 -21.23
C THR A 351 -19.91 -8.67 -21.51
N HIS A 352 -19.75 -9.58 -20.53
CA HIS A 352 -18.80 -10.69 -20.56
C HIS A 352 -17.35 -10.23 -20.88
N MET A 353 -17.02 -9.01 -20.43
CA MET A 353 -15.70 -8.40 -20.64
C MET A 353 -14.61 -9.20 -19.92
N PRO A 354 -13.43 -9.39 -20.55
CA PRO A 354 -12.28 -10.01 -19.87
C PRO A 354 -11.93 -9.28 -18.56
N TYR A 355 -11.60 -10.05 -17.50
CA TYR A 355 -11.29 -9.51 -16.18
C TYR A 355 -10.22 -8.42 -16.16
N SER A 356 -9.18 -8.54 -16.99
CA SER A 356 -8.11 -7.55 -17.12
C SER A 356 -8.60 -6.24 -17.74
N MET A 357 -9.43 -6.32 -18.78
CA MET A 357 -10.01 -5.13 -19.41
C MET A 357 -10.99 -4.41 -18.48
N ALA A 358 -11.83 -5.15 -17.77
CA ALA A 358 -12.70 -4.58 -16.74
C ALA A 358 -11.92 -3.93 -15.60
N ALA A 359 -10.80 -4.54 -15.17
CA ALA A 359 -9.90 -3.97 -14.17
C ALA A 359 -9.23 -2.67 -14.66
N PHE A 360 -8.82 -2.62 -15.94
CA PHE A 360 -8.31 -1.39 -16.54
C PHE A 360 -9.34 -0.26 -16.53
N ILE A 361 -10.58 -0.53 -16.93
CA ILE A 361 -11.67 0.48 -16.93
C ILE A 361 -12.00 0.91 -15.50
N GLY A 362 -12.06 -0.02 -14.54
CA GLY A 362 -12.26 0.29 -13.13
C GLY A 362 -11.17 1.22 -12.58
N ALA A 363 -9.90 0.89 -12.85
CA ALA A 363 -8.78 1.72 -12.44
C ALA A 363 -8.75 3.09 -13.13
N LEU A 364 -9.06 3.14 -14.43
CA LEU A 364 -9.22 4.39 -15.20
C LEU A 364 -10.29 5.28 -14.55
N THR A 365 -11.45 4.73 -14.25
CA THR A 365 -12.57 5.43 -13.60
C THR A 365 -12.17 5.96 -12.22
N ALA A 366 -11.52 5.14 -11.38
CA ALA A 366 -11.02 5.57 -10.08
C ALA A 366 -10.02 6.73 -10.22
N GLY A 367 -9.11 6.65 -11.19
CA GLY A 367 -8.13 7.68 -11.46
C GLY A 367 -8.74 9.00 -11.94
N LEU A 368 -9.77 8.96 -12.78
CA LEU A 368 -10.49 10.14 -13.26
C LEU A 368 -11.26 10.82 -12.11
N ILE A 369 -12.05 10.06 -11.34
CA ILE A 369 -12.80 10.61 -10.20
C ILE A 369 -11.85 11.24 -9.17
N ALA A 370 -10.75 10.56 -8.83
CA ALA A 370 -9.75 11.11 -7.91
C ALA A 370 -9.11 12.40 -8.41
N SER A 371 -8.98 12.58 -9.72
CA SER A 371 -8.43 13.82 -10.29
C SER A 371 -9.35 15.01 -10.11
N PHE A 372 -10.67 14.82 -10.24
CA PHE A 372 -11.65 15.86 -9.97
C PHE A 372 -11.68 16.23 -8.47
N ILE A 373 -11.61 15.25 -7.59
CA ILE A 373 -11.66 15.48 -6.13
C ILE A 373 -10.39 16.16 -5.62
N LYS A 374 -9.21 15.83 -6.16
CA LYS A 374 -7.93 16.43 -5.76
C LYS A 374 -7.95 17.96 -5.85
N SER A 375 -8.58 18.52 -6.87
CA SER A 375 -8.65 19.97 -7.07
C SER A 375 -9.33 20.70 -5.91
N ASN A 376 -10.20 20.01 -5.16
CA ASN A 376 -11.01 20.62 -4.12
C ASN A 376 -10.46 20.36 -2.70
N ASN A 377 -9.88 19.18 -2.44
CA ASN A 377 -9.54 18.73 -1.09
C ASN A 377 -8.02 18.69 -0.78
N GLY A 378 -7.15 18.91 -1.77
CA GLY A 378 -5.70 18.95 -1.58
C GLY A 378 -5.03 17.61 -1.24
N TYR A 379 -5.78 16.49 -1.17
CA TYR A 379 -5.22 15.19 -0.84
C TYR A 379 -4.26 14.68 -1.93
N PRO A 380 -3.16 13.99 -1.55
CA PRO A 380 -2.29 13.34 -2.53
C PRO A 380 -3.09 12.37 -3.40
N ARG A 381 -2.98 12.51 -4.72
CA ARG A 381 -3.74 11.66 -5.65
C ARG A 381 -3.53 10.16 -5.39
N ILE A 382 -2.30 9.76 -5.07
CA ILE A 382 -1.94 8.37 -4.79
C ILE A 382 -2.67 7.82 -3.55
N SER A 383 -2.90 8.68 -2.55
CA SER A 383 -3.62 8.31 -1.31
C SER A 383 -5.11 8.08 -1.54
N LEU A 384 -5.66 8.54 -2.66
CA LEU A 384 -7.04 8.28 -3.07
C LEU A 384 -7.11 7.12 -4.07
N THR A 385 -6.24 7.14 -5.11
CA THR A 385 -6.33 6.19 -6.23
C THR A 385 -5.90 4.78 -5.86
N VAL A 386 -4.77 4.62 -5.16
CA VAL A 386 -4.24 3.29 -4.85
C VAL A 386 -5.16 2.51 -3.92
N PRO A 387 -5.64 3.06 -2.78
CA PRO A 387 -6.60 2.35 -1.95
C PRO A 387 -7.90 2.01 -2.69
N SER A 388 -8.37 2.88 -3.59
CA SER A 388 -9.62 2.68 -4.34
C SER A 388 -9.59 1.45 -5.24
N ILE A 389 -8.42 1.07 -5.75
CA ILE A 389 -8.28 -0.07 -6.67
C ILE A 389 -7.59 -1.28 -6.04
N VAL A 390 -7.10 -1.18 -4.80
CA VAL A 390 -6.42 -2.31 -4.14
C VAL A 390 -7.33 -3.52 -4.00
N ILE A 391 -8.64 -3.31 -3.86
CA ILE A 391 -9.65 -4.37 -3.81
C ILE A 391 -9.79 -5.12 -5.15
N MET A 392 -9.23 -4.60 -6.24
CA MET A 392 -9.22 -5.26 -7.55
C MET A 392 -7.97 -6.13 -7.76
N VAL A 393 -6.98 -6.07 -6.83
CA VAL A 393 -5.75 -6.86 -6.93
C VAL A 393 -6.07 -8.35 -6.82
N PRO A 394 -5.54 -9.19 -7.71
CA PRO A 394 -5.97 -10.57 -7.89
C PRO A 394 -5.36 -11.55 -6.89
N GLY A 395 -5.51 -11.29 -5.59
CA GLY A 395 -4.92 -12.12 -4.52
C GLY A 395 -5.40 -13.57 -4.51
N LEU A 396 -6.69 -13.79 -4.71
CA LEU A 396 -7.26 -15.14 -4.82
C LEU A 396 -6.65 -15.91 -6.00
N TYR A 397 -6.48 -15.28 -7.16
CA TYR A 397 -5.94 -15.94 -8.35
C TYR A 397 -4.46 -16.29 -8.17
N LEU A 398 -3.69 -15.42 -7.52
CA LEU A 398 -2.29 -15.70 -7.16
C LEU A 398 -2.18 -16.88 -6.19
N TYR A 399 -3.05 -16.94 -5.19
CA TYR A 399 -3.09 -18.08 -4.28
C TYR A 399 -3.44 -19.37 -5.03
N ARG A 400 -4.50 -19.39 -5.85
CA ARG A 400 -4.89 -20.55 -6.65
C ARG A 400 -3.76 -21.00 -7.59
N ALA A 401 -3.04 -20.08 -8.20
CA ALA A 401 -1.89 -20.42 -9.03
C ALA A 401 -0.83 -21.20 -8.23
N ILE A 402 -0.43 -20.69 -7.06
CA ILE A 402 0.61 -21.31 -6.23
C ILE A 402 0.12 -22.65 -5.64
N TYR A 403 -1.13 -22.72 -5.19
CA TYR A 403 -1.74 -23.97 -4.74
C TYR A 403 -1.68 -25.05 -5.83
N ASN A 404 -2.10 -24.71 -7.05
CA ASN A 404 -2.10 -25.65 -8.17
C ASN A 404 -0.68 -26.04 -8.62
N PHE A 405 0.32 -25.15 -8.52
CA PHE A 405 1.71 -25.51 -8.67
C PHE A 405 2.14 -26.54 -7.60
N GLY A 406 1.75 -26.35 -6.35
CA GLY A 406 2.08 -27.25 -5.25
C GLY A 406 1.53 -28.66 -5.39
N ILE A 407 0.35 -28.81 -6.00
CA ILE A 407 -0.26 -30.14 -6.29
C ILE A 407 0.04 -30.64 -7.72
N MET A 408 0.97 -30.00 -8.43
CA MET A 408 1.40 -30.36 -9.81
C MET A 408 0.30 -30.28 -10.88
N SER A 409 -0.78 -29.53 -10.65
CA SER A 409 -1.80 -29.22 -11.65
C SER A 409 -1.36 -28.03 -12.52
N LEU A 410 -0.41 -28.25 -13.43
CA LEU A 410 0.28 -27.18 -14.16
C LEU A 410 -0.65 -26.35 -15.06
N THR A 411 -1.62 -26.97 -15.71
CA THR A 411 -2.57 -26.27 -16.60
C THR A 411 -3.39 -25.23 -15.83
N GLU A 412 -3.96 -25.63 -14.70
CA GLU A 412 -4.72 -24.73 -13.82
C GLU A 412 -3.83 -23.64 -13.23
N ALA A 413 -2.64 -24.02 -12.76
CA ALA A 413 -1.66 -23.10 -12.19
C ALA A 413 -1.30 -21.99 -13.16
N VAL A 414 -0.96 -22.34 -14.42
CA VAL A 414 -0.60 -21.36 -15.45
C VAL A 414 -1.79 -20.48 -15.85
N SER A 415 -3.00 -21.04 -15.90
CA SER A 415 -4.22 -20.29 -16.20
C SER A 415 -4.49 -19.21 -15.16
N TRP A 416 -4.49 -19.56 -13.87
CA TRP A 416 -4.66 -18.60 -12.78
C TRP A 416 -3.54 -17.58 -12.71
N PHE A 417 -2.30 -18.00 -12.93
CA PHE A 417 -1.14 -17.11 -12.93
C PHE A 417 -1.20 -16.08 -14.07
N SER A 418 -1.53 -16.51 -15.28
CA SER A 418 -1.67 -15.62 -16.43
C SER A 418 -2.76 -14.58 -16.22
N LEU A 419 -3.91 -15.01 -15.69
CA LEU A 419 -5.02 -14.11 -15.37
C LEU A 419 -4.60 -13.07 -14.32
N ALA A 420 -3.89 -13.51 -13.26
CA ALA A 420 -3.42 -12.61 -12.22
C ALA A 420 -2.45 -11.56 -12.76
N ILE A 421 -1.46 -11.96 -13.58
CA ILE A 421 -0.51 -11.04 -14.21
C ILE A 421 -1.22 -10.01 -15.06
N MET A 422 -2.15 -10.43 -15.92
CA MET A 422 -2.90 -9.52 -16.78
C MET A 422 -3.67 -8.46 -15.98
N ILE A 423 -4.26 -8.82 -14.84
CA ILE A 423 -4.95 -7.87 -13.98
C ILE A 423 -3.94 -6.93 -13.28
N ILE A 424 -2.83 -7.47 -12.75
CA ILE A 424 -1.77 -6.67 -12.08
C ILE A 424 -1.20 -5.61 -13.03
N MET A 425 -1.06 -5.92 -14.31
CA MET A 425 -0.60 -4.94 -15.32
C MET A 425 -1.70 -3.93 -15.68
N ALA A 426 -2.94 -4.37 -15.78
CA ALA A 426 -4.08 -3.53 -16.18
C ALA A 426 -4.37 -2.41 -15.17
N LEU A 427 -4.22 -2.66 -13.87
CA LEU A 427 -4.54 -1.70 -12.81
C LEU A 427 -3.66 -0.43 -12.86
N PRO A 428 -2.31 -0.52 -12.86
CA PRO A 428 -1.46 0.66 -13.00
C PRO A 428 -1.68 1.37 -14.33
N LEU A 429 -1.84 0.62 -15.43
CA LEU A 429 -2.12 1.20 -16.74
C LEU A 429 -3.38 2.06 -16.72
N GLY A 430 -4.49 1.59 -16.14
CA GLY A 430 -5.71 2.38 -15.99
C GLY A 430 -5.47 3.71 -15.26
N LEU A 431 -4.73 3.68 -14.13
CA LEU A 431 -4.37 4.90 -13.40
C LEU A 431 -3.45 5.84 -14.19
N ILE A 432 -2.49 5.28 -14.94
CA ILE A 432 -1.56 6.05 -15.78
C ILE A 432 -2.35 6.77 -16.88
N PHE A 433 -3.24 6.07 -17.58
CA PHE A 433 -4.09 6.67 -18.59
C PHE A 433 -4.99 7.77 -18.03
N ALA A 434 -5.63 7.54 -16.86
CA ALA A 434 -6.38 8.57 -16.18
C ALA A 434 -5.54 9.82 -15.90
N ARG A 435 -4.28 9.62 -15.52
CA ARG A 435 -3.36 10.70 -15.22
C ARG A 435 -2.87 11.42 -16.47
N ILE A 436 -2.56 10.70 -17.54
CA ILE A 436 -2.22 11.30 -18.85
C ILE A 436 -3.34 12.20 -19.36
N LEU A 437 -4.60 11.80 -19.16
CA LEU A 437 -5.75 12.61 -19.57
C LEU A 437 -5.93 13.88 -18.72
N THR A 438 -5.60 13.85 -17.44
CA THR A 438 -5.92 14.91 -16.47
C THR A 438 -4.74 15.77 -16.02
N ASP A 439 -3.50 15.34 -16.25
CA ASP A 439 -2.27 16.00 -15.78
C ASP A 439 -1.31 16.23 -16.95
N LYS A 440 -1.20 17.48 -17.42
CA LYS A 440 -0.32 17.84 -18.54
C LYS A 440 1.14 17.56 -18.25
N THR A 441 1.60 17.75 -17.02
CA THR A 441 3.00 17.54 -16.65
C THR A 441 3.39 16.07 -16.63
N PHE A 442 2.44 15.20 -16.34
CA PHE A 442 2.67 13.75 -16.32
C PHE A 442 2.79 13.12 -17.70
N ARG A 443 2.38 13.81 -18.76
CA ARG A 443 2.48 13.31 -20.14
C ARG A 443 3.91 13.18 -20.63
N TYR A 444 4.82 13.95 -20.07
CA TYR A 444 6.20 13.98 -20.49
C TYR A 444 7.08 13.17 -19.53
N CYS A 445 8.05 12.43 -20.09
CA CYS A 445 9.13 11.78 -19.34
C CYS A 445 10.31 12.74 -19.33
N THR A 446 10.38 13.60 -18.33
CA THR A 446 11.50 14.52 -18.13
C THR A 446 11.98 14.42 -16.69
#